data_592a682fce0fca7aa0b8a14d8a0bbf1e
#
_entry.id   592a682fce0fca7aa0b8a14d8a0bbf1e
#
_cell.length_a   1.000
_cell.length_b   1.000
_cell.length_c   1.000
_cell.angle_alpha   90.00
_cell.angle_beta   90.00
_cell.angle_gamma   90.00
#
_symmetry.space_group_name_H-M   'P 1'
#
loop_
_entity.id
_entity.type
_entity.pdbx_description
1 polymer ?
#
loop_
_entity_poly.entity_id
_entity_poly.type
_entity_poly.pdbx_seq_one_letter_code
_entity_poly.pdbx_strand_id
1 'polypeptide(L)'
;MRAILRNMCSRFLTMFPLLALLANTAGANPVVQDTADPELRRLLADAIESSDSFNDRFDAEVWLFDMSSRMEPYVPDKAFRLDLLKNIHREATRVELPPELVIAVIEIESRFDTFAISRSGAQGLMQVMPFWLDEIGRPEDNLVDMNTNLRMGCTILKYYMNMEKNDLRGALARYNGSYGDIKHTYSNKVLDALRLRWHQR
;
A
#
# COMPACT_ATOMS: atom_id res chain seq x y z
N MET A 1 11.76 -86.26 16.74
CA MET A 1 10.68 -87.28 16.45
C MET A 1 9.90 -86.73 15.31
N ARG A 2 10.12 -87.43 14.20
CA ARG A 2 9.16 -87.95 13.19
C ARG A 2 8.26 -86.86 12.60
N ALA A 3 8.44 -86.56 11.33
CA ALA A 3 8.15 -87.27 10.10
C ALA A 3 6.75 -86.84 9.59
N ILE A 4 6.45 -86.64 8.39
CA ILE A 4 6.55 -87.23 7.10
C ILE A 4 5.69 -86.43 6.14
N LEU A 5 6.21 -86.04 4.99
CA LEU A 5 5.74 -86.36 3.62
C LEU A 5 4.24 -86.07 3.30
N ARG A 6 3.85 -85.48 2.22
CA ARG A 6 3.98 -85.93 0.81
C ARG A 6 3.18 -85.01 -0.12
N ASN A 7 3.79 -84.64 -1.22
CA ASN A 7 3.27 -84.51 -2.58
C ASN A 7 1.76 -84.35 -2.84
N MET A 8 1.41 -83.35 -3.65
CA MET A 8 0.96 -83.68 -5.01
C MET A 8 0.76 -82.51 -5.89
N CYS A 9 1.23 -82.62 -7.06
CA CYS A 9 1.19 -81.83 -8.25
C CYS A 9 -0.26 -81.48 -8.66
N SER A 10 -0.55 -80.29 -9.01
CA SER A 10 -1.56 -80.02 -10.05
C SER A 10 -1.30 -78.66 -10.69
N ARG A 11 -1.14 -78.75 -11.97
CA ARG A 11 -0.98 -77.65 -12.93
C ARG A 11 -2.24 -76.79 -12.95
N PHE A 12 -2.10 -75.49 -12.78
CA PHE A 12 -3.09 -74.58 -13.31
C PHE A 12 -2.38 -73.38 -13.93
N LEU A 13 -2.69 -73.18 -15.16
CA LEU A 13 -2.43 -72.22 -16.16
C LEU A 13 -2.51 -70.79 -15.59
N THR A 14 -1.41 -70.07 -15.59
CA THR A 14 -1.36 -68.71 -15.14
C THR A 14 -1.78 -67.78 -16.28
N MET A 15 -2.96 -67.22 -16.18
CA MET A 15 -3.31 -65.98 -16.88
C MET A 15 -2.56 -64.80 -16.22
N PHE A 16 -1.66 -64.20 -16.98
CA PHE A 16 -1.06 -62.92 -16.64
C PHE A 16 -2.13 -61.81 -16.77
N PRO A 17 -2.47 -61.05 -15.74
CA PRO A 17 -3.19 -59.80 -15.95
C PRO A 17 -2.20 -58.75 -16.44
N LEU A 18 -2.49 -58.20 -17.61
CA LEU A 18 -1.87 -57.05 -18.20
C LEU A 18 -2.06 -55.86 -17.24
N LEU A 19 -1.00 -55.52 -16.49
CA LEU A 19 -0.99 -54.33 -15.63
C LEU A 19 -0.96 -53.09 -16.53
N ALA A 20 -2.14 -52.49 -16.74
CA ALA A 20 -2.27 -51.23 -17.41
C ALA A 20 -1.56 -50.16 -16.53
N LEU A 21 -0.43 -49.70 -17.00
CA LEU A 21 0.29 -48.57 -16.46
C LEU A 21 -0.58 -47.33 -16.70
N LEU A 22 -1.39 -46.94 -15.72
CA LEU A 22 -2.07 -45.67 -15.70
C LEU A 22 -0.97 -44.60 -15.55
N ALA A 23 -0.59 -44.02 -16.68
CA ALA A 23 0.17 -42.80 -16.69
C ALA A 23 -0.65 -41.71 -15.95
N ASN A 24 -0.26 -41.45 -14.71
CA ASN A 24 -0.74 -40.30 -13.97
C ASN A 24 -0.23 -39.08 -14.70
N THR A 25 -1.00 -38.53 -15.61
CA THR A 25 -0.77 -37.16 -16.10
C THR A 25 -1.00 -36.26 -14.91
N ALA A 26 0.09 -35.91 -14.25
CA ALA A 26 0.09 -34.76 -13.34
C ALA A 26 -0.50 -33.59 -14.12
N GLY A 27 -1.75 -33.28 -13.84
CA GLY A 27 -2.39 -32.09 -14.34
C GLY A 27 -1.52 -30.93 -13.91
N ALA A 28 -0.83 -30.30 -14.86
CA ALA A 28 -0.27 -28.99 -14.63
C ALA A 28 -1.41 -28.15 -14.08
N ASN A 29 -1.28 -27.69 -12.82
CA ASN A 29 -2.17 -26.70 -12.29
C ASN A 29 -2.20 -25.56 -13.33
N PRO A 30 -3.39 -25.11 -13.75
CA PRO A 30 -3.44 -23.92 -14.59
C PRO A 30 -2.68 -22.85 -13.80
N VAL A 31 -1.59 -22.37 -14.38
CA VAL A 31 -0.98 -21.09 -13.98
C VAL A 31 -2.15 -20.17 -13.77
N VAL A 32 -2.33 -19.67 -12.54
CA VAL A 32 -3.34 -18.66 -12.23
C VAL A 32 -2.99 -17.51 -13.16
N GLN A 33 -3.66 -17.50 -14.31
CA GLN A 33 -3.50 -16.44 -15.28
C GLN A 33 -3.99 -15.21 -14.57
N ASP A 34 -3.07 -14.31 -14.32
CA ASP A 34 -3.26 -13.00 -13.73
C ASP A 34 -4.58 -12.39 -14.25
N THR A 35 -5.63 -12.50 -13.42
CA THR A 35 -6.96 -11.98 -13.71
C THR A 35 -7.09 -10.53 -13.27
N ALA A 36 -5.99 -9.78 -13.25
CA ALA A 36 -6.06 -8.35 -12.99
C ALA A 36 -7.02 -7.70 -14.00
N ASP A 37 -8.01 -7.02 -13.46
CA ASP A 37 -9.02 -6.27 -14.20
C ASP A 37 -8.35 -5.46 -15.33
N PRO A 38 -8.76 -5.65 -16.60
CA PRO A 38 -8.15 -4.92 -17.73
C PRO A 38 -8.20 -3.41 -17.59
N GLU A 39 -9.22 -2.88 -16.91
CA GLU A 39 -9.33 -1.45 -16.60
C GLU A 39 -8.26 -1.04 -15.59
N LEU A 40 -8.05 -1.83 -14.56
CA LEU A 40 -6.99 -1.56 -13.58
C LEU A 40 -5.60 -1.59 -14.22
N ARG A 41 -5.34 -2.55 -15.11
CA ARG A 41 -4.06 -2.61 -15.86
C ARG A 41 -3.83 -1.35 -16.69
N ARG A 42 -4.86 -0.89 -17.41
CA ARG A 42 -4.77 0.34 -18.20
C ARG A 42 -4.50 1.55 -17.32
N LEU A 43 -5.27 1.73 -16.25
CA LEU A 43 -5.09 2.84 -15.31
C LEU A 43 -3.71 2.84 -14.63
N LEU A 44 -3.19 1.66 -14.26
CA LEU A 44 -1.83 1.52 -13.74
C LEU A 44 -0.78 1.91 -14.79
N ALA A 45 -0.94 1.44 -16.04
CA ALA A 45 -0.03 1.80 -17.13
C ALA A 45 0.00 3.32 -17.36
N ASP A 46 -1.18 3.95 -17.43
CA ASP A 46 -1.33 5.41 -17.59
C ASP A 46 -0.70 6.17 -16.40
N ALA A 47 -0.90 5.68 -15.16
CA ALA A 47 -0.33 6.27 -13.97
C ALA A 47 1.20 6.18 -13.93
N ILE A 48 1.76 5.04 -14.34
CA ILE A 48 3.21 4.81 -14.40
C ILE A 48 3.84 5.69 -15.49
N GLU A 49 3.25 5.73 -16.69
CA GLU A 49 3.78 6.51 -17.82
C GLU A 49 3.77 8.02 -17.53
N SER A 50 2.78 8.49 -16.76
CA SER A 50 2.65 9.91 -16.38
C SER A 50 3.36 10.26 -15.07
N SER A 51 4.08 9.33 -14.44
CA SER A 51 4.79 9.55 -13.17
C SER A 51 6.27 9.82 -13.39
N ASP A 52 6.76 10.91 -12.82
CA ASP A 52 8.15 11.36 -12.86
C ASP A 52 8.91 11.15 -11.54
N SER A 53 8.24 10.62 -10.52
CA SER A 53 8.78 10.48 -9.16
C SER A 53 9.34 9.10 -8.84
N PHE A 54 9.16 8.11 -9.72
CA PHE A 54 9.74 6.78 -9.56
C PHE A 54 11.05 6.66 -10.35
N ASN A 55 12.04 6.01 -9.75
CA ASN A 55 13.33 5.78 -10.39
C ASN A 55 13.27 4.66 -11.46
N ASP A 56 12.32 3.74 -11.30
CA ASP A 56 12.15 2.57 -12.15
C ASP A 56 10.66 2.28 -12.37
N ARG A 57 10.33 1.84 -13.60
CA ARG A 57 8.95 1.51 -13.97
C ARG A 57 8.41 0.30 -13.21
N PHE A 58 9.26 -0.68 -12.94
CA PHE A 58 8.86 -1.89 -12.23
C PHE A 58 8.55 -1.58 -10.75
N ASP A 59 9.40 -0.76 -10.11
CA ASP A 59 9.16 -0.28 -8.75
C ASP A 59 7.85 0.51 -8.67
N ALA A 60 7.57 1.35 -9.67
CA ALA A 60 6.31 2.09 -9.78
C ALA A 60 5.10 1.15 -9.85
N GLU A 61 5.16 0.12 -10.71
CA GLU A 61 4.09 -0.84 -10.89
C GLU A 61 3.78 -1.61 -9.59
N VAL A 62 4.82 -2.13 -8.94
CA VAL A 62 4.69 -2.89 -7.69
C VAL A 62 4.12 -2.00 -6.59
N TRP A 63 4.67 -0.79 -6.42
CA TRP A 63 4.23 0.12 -5.36
C TRP A 63 2.78 0.59 -5.57
N LEU A 64 2.44 1.04 -6.78
CA LEU A 64 1.08 1.50 -7.10
C LEU A 64 0.05 0.38 -6.96
N PHE A 65 0.38 -0.84 -7.38
CA PHE A 65 -0.50 -1.99 -7.24
C PHE A 65 -0.75 -2.35 -5.77
N ASP A 66 0.30 -2.46 -4.96
CA ASP A 66 0.20 -2.80 -3.54
C ASP A 66 -0.59 -1.72 -2.78
N MET A 67 -0.20 -0.45 -2.91
CA MET A 67 -0.86 0.65 -2.22
C MET A 67 -2.30 0.86 -2.70
N SER A 68 -2.57 0.68 -4.00
CA SER A 68 -3.94 0.76 -4.54
C SER A 68 -4.84 -0.33 -3.94
N SER A 69 -4.35 -1.55 -3.84
CA SER A 69 -5.12 -2.66 -3.23
C SER A 69 -5.45 -2.38 -1.75
N ARG A 70 -4.50 -1.85 -1.00
CA ARG A 70 -4.69 -1.51 0.43
C ARG A 70 -5.60 -0.30 0.63
N MET A 71 -5.58 0.66 -0.30
CA MET A 71 -6.38 1.89 -0.23
C MET A 71 -7.82 1.68 -0.70
N GLU A 72 -8.14 0.61 -1.42
CA GLU A 72 -9.48 0.36 -1.98
C GLU A 72 -10.64 0.47 -0.98
N PRO A 73 -10.54 -0.01 0.28
CA PRO A 73 -11.62 0.13 1.27
C PRO A 73 -11.91 1.58 1.67
N TYR A 74 -10.96 2.48 1.48
CA TYR A 74 -11.07 3.91 1.83
C TYR A 74 -11.45 4.76 0.62
N VAL A 75 -10.92 4.42 -0.55
CA VAL A 75 -11.08 5.15 -1.82
C VAL A 75 -11.51 4.16 -2.90
N PRO A 76 -12.82 3.87 -3.04
CA PRO A 76 -13.32 2.88 -3.99
C PRO A 76 -13.10 3.25 -5.46
N ASP A 77 -13.13 4.55 -5.81
CA ASP A 77 -12.89 5.01 -7.18
C ASP A 77 -11.44 4.74 -7.60
N LYS A 78 -11.26 3.86 -8.58
CA LYS A 78 -9.95 3.39 -9.03
C LYS A 78 -9.10 4.51 -9.64
N ALA A 79 -9.71 5.35 -10.46
CA ALA A 79 -9.00 6.40 -11.18
C ALA A 79 -8.52 7.47 -10.20
N PHE A 80 -9.40 7.92 -9.32
CA PHE A 80 -9.06 8.87 -8.25
C PHE A 80 -8.01 8.29 -7.30
N ARG A 81 -8.13 7.02 -6.90
CA ARG A 81 -7.17 6.32 -6.02
C ARG A 81 -5.76 6.31 -6.60
N LEU A 82 -5.62 5.98 -7.89
CA LEU A 82 -4.30 5.94 -8.55
C LEU A 82 -3.73 7.35 -8.75
N ASP A 83 -4.57 8.33 -9.08
CA ASP A 83 -4.13 9.72 -9.17
C ASP A 83 -3.67 10.26 -7.81
N LEU A 84 -4.41 9.97 -6.73
CA LEU A 84 -4.04 10.32 -5.36
C LEU A 84 -2.69 9.68 -4.97
N LEU A 85 -2.50 8.38 -5.20
CA LEU A 85 -1.25 7.67 -4.89
C LEU A 85 -0.06 8.24 -5.66
N LYS A 86 -0.22 8.53 -6.95
CA LYS A 86 0.81 9.17 -7.76
C LYS A 86 1.22 10.53 -7.19
N ASN A 87 0.24 11.36 -6.83
CA ASN A 87 0.48 12.68 -6.27
C ASN A 87 1.12 12.60 -4.87
N ILE A 88 0.71 11.65 -4.02
CA ILE A 88 1.35 11.38 -2.73
C ILE A 88 2.82 11.01 -2.92
N HIS A 89 3.09 10.05 -3.80
CA HIS A 89 4.46 9.60 -4.07
C HIS A 89 5.34 10.76 -4.54
N ARG A 90 4.85 11.56 -5.51
CA ARG A 90 5.57 12.73 -6.02
C ARG A 90 5.91 13.73 -4.92
N GLU A 91 4.92 14.15 -4.12
CA GLU A 91 5.12 15.18 -3.11
C GLU A 91 5.94 14.70 -1.92
N ALA A 92 5.79 13.43 -1.52
CA ALA A 92 6.63 12.82 -0.50
C ALA A 92 8.10 12.74 -0.94
N THR A 93 8.35 12.21 -2.14
CA THR A 93 9.71 12.08 -2.72
C THR A 93 10.36 13.45 -2.89
N ARG A 94 9.62 14.47 -3.33
CA ARG A 94 10.13 15.84 -3.48
C ARG A 94 10.78 16.39 -2.20
N VAL A 95 10.29 15.99 -1.04
CA VAL A 95 10.80 16.45 0.26
C VAL A 95 11.50 15.33 1.06
N GLU A 96 11.81 14.20 0.41
CA GLU A 96 12.50 13.04 1.03
C GLU A 96 11.75 12.50 2.26
N LEU A 97 10.43 12.32 2.13
CA LEU A 97 9.61 11.58 3.07
C LEU A 97 9.21 10.23 2.47
N PRO A 98 9.09 9.16 3.29
CA PRO A 98 8.49 7.91 2.82
C PRO A 98 7.03 8.16 2.39
N PRO A 99 6.61 7.77 1.17
CA PRO A 99 5.22 7.94 0.72
C PRO A 99 4.22 7.24 1.64
N GLU A 100 4.57 6.09 2.20
CA GLU A 100 3.75 5.32 3.14
C GLU A 100 3.47 6.10 4.44
N LEU A 101 4.43 6.91 4.89
CA LEU A 101 4.22 7.81 6.03
C LEU A 101 3.17 8.86 5.71
N VAL A 102 3.23 9.44 4.52
CA VAL A 102 2.25 10.45 4.07
C VAL A 102 0.86 9.83 3.97
N ILE A 103 0.74 8.61 3.42
CA ILE A 103 -0.53 7.86 3.38
C ILE A 103 -1.08 7.65 4.79
N ALA A 104 -0.23 7.25 5.75
CA ALA A 104 -0.63 7.05 7.14
C ALA A 104 -1.11 8.33 7.81
N VAL A 105 -0.47 9.47 7.53
CA VAL A 105 -0.92 10.79 8.00
C VAL A 105 -2.29 11.14 7.43
N ILE A 106 -2.48 11.00 6.12
CA ILE A 106 -3.75 11.30 5.45
C ILE A 106 -4.90 10.43 6.02
N GLU A 107 -4.63 9.13 6.27
CA GLU A 107 -5.64 8.26 6.88
C GLU A 107 -6.12 8.79 8.24
N ILE A 108 -5.20 9.27 9.08
CA ILE A 108 -5.54 9.75 10.43
C ILE A 108 -6.16 11.15 10.39
N GLU A 109 -5.73 12.01 9.47
CA GLU A 109 -6.20 13.38 9.36
C GLU A 109 -7.58 13.50 8.73
N SER A 110 -7.80 12.88 7.59
CA SER A 110 -9.01 13.08 6.78
C SER A 110 -9.73 11.79 6.39
N ARG A 111 -9.14 10.63 6.59
CA ARG A 111 -9.59 9.36 6.00
C ARG A 111 -9.72 9.45 4.47
N PHE A 112 -8.79 10.16 3.85
CA PHE A 112 -8.74 10.40 2.40
C PHE A 112 -9.86 11.31 1.86
N ASP A 113 -10.56 12.05 2.72
CA ASP A 113 -11.52 13.07 2.29
C ASP A 113 -10.78 14.34 1.87
N THR A 114 -10.79 14.63 0.57
CA THR A 114 -10.17 15.82 -0.02
C THR A 114 -10.81 17.11 0.49
N PHE A 115 -12.08 17.09 0.85
CA PHE A 115 -12.86 18.26 1.27
C PHE A 115 -13.03 18.36 2.78
N ALA A 116 -12.33 17.53 3.55
CA ALA A 116 -12.42 17.55 5.00
C ALA A 116 -12.08 18.92 5.58
N ILE A 117 -12.92 19.41 6.48
CA ILE A 117 -12.70 20.63 7.25
C ILE A 117 -12.90 20.33 8.73
N SER A 118 -11.88 20.53 9.55
CA SER A 118 -11.96 20.31 10.98
C SER A 118 -12.65 21.47 11.71
N ARG A 119 -13.01 21.23 12.98
CA ARG A 119 -13.57 22.29 13.83
C ARG A 119 -12.61 23.46 14.06
N SER A 120 -11.32 23.22 14.00
CA SER A 120 -10.26 24.26 14.11
C SER A 120 -9.94 24.94 12.78
N GLY A 121 -10.59 24.54 11.67
CA GLY A 121 -10.40 25.13 10.35
C GLY A 121 -9.29 24.48 9.52
N ALA A 122 -8.67 23.38 9.97
CA ALA A 122 -7.74 22.61 9.14
C ALA A 122 -8.46 22.01 7.93
N GLN A 123 -7.81 21.95 6.76
CA GLN A 123 -8.45 21.64 5.49
C GLN A 123 -7.72 20.55 4.70
N GLY A 124 -8.52 19.72 4.01
CA GLY A 124 -8.09 18.79 2.99
C GLY A 124 -7.44 17.51 3.54
N LEU A 125 -6.80 16.76 2.64
CA LEU A 125 -6.23 15.43 2.89
C LEU A 125 -5.31 15.37 4.11
N MET A 126 -4.38 16.32 4.21
CA MET A 126 -3.39 16.39 5.28
C MET A 126 -3.75 17.39 6.38
N GLN A 127 -4.98 17.91 6.38
CA GLN A 127 -5.50 18.86 7.39
C GLN A 127 -4.56 20.04 7.63
N VAL A 128 -4.21 20.74 6.55
CA VAL A 128 -3.35 21.90 6.61
C VAL A 128 -4.13 23.11 7.16
N MET A 129 -3.55 23.80 8.14
CA MET A 129 -4.13 25.03 8.71
C MET A 129 -3.99 26.21 7.74
N PRO A 130 -5.05 27.06 7.58
CA PRO A 130 -5.01 28.19 6.62
C PRO A 130 -3.89 29.19 6.81
N PHE A 131 -3.38 29.41 8.03
CA PHE A 131 -2.28 30.35 8.27
C PHE A 131 -0.99 29.96 7.50
N TRP A 132 -0.83 28.67 7.13
CA TRP A 132 0.30 28.24 6.31
C TRP A 132 0.28 28.80 4.88
N LEU A 133 -0.89 29.27 4.40
CA LEU A 133 -0.97 29.97 3.11
C LEU A 133 -0.18 31.28 3.14
N ASP A 134 -0.20 31.99 4.27
CA ASP A 134 0.56 33.25 4.44
C ASP A 134 2.07 32.98 4.56
N GLU A 135 2.47 31.81 5.07
CA GLU A 135 3.89 31.48 5.32
C GLU A 135 4.59 30.88 4.10
N ILE A 136 3.94 29.94 3.41
CA ILE A 136 4.53 29.14 2.31
C ILE A 136 3.61 29.01 1.10
N GLY A 137 2.45 29.68 1.11
CA GLY A 137 1.47 29.60 0.02
C GLY A 137 1.86 30.42 -1.20
N ARG A 138 1.12 30.22 -2.27
CA ARG A 138 1.13 30.99 -3.51
C ARG A 138 -0.23 31.67 -3.67
N PRO A 139 -0.34 32.75 -4.47
CA PRO A 139 -1.62 33.45 -4.62
C PRO A 139 -2.79 32.60 -5.09
N GLU A 140 -2.50 31.54 -5.87
CA GLU A 140 -3.49 30.61 -6.42
C GLU A 140 -3.80 29.41 -5.54
N ASP A 141 -3.11 29.23 -4.42
CA ASP A 141 -3.23 28.05 -3.58
C ASP A 141 -4.61 27.95 -2.91
N ASN A 142 -5.17 26.74 -2.97
CA ASN A 142 -6.40 26.35 -2.30
C ASN A 142 -6.17 25.04 -1.53
N LEU A 143 -6.40 25.04 -0.23
CA LEU A 143 -6.11 23.89 0.65
C LEU A 143 -7.03 22.70 0.43
N VAL A 144 -8.15 22.82 -0.29
CA VAL A 144 -8.98 21.68 -0.70
C VAL A 144 -8.58 21.14 -2.08
N ASP A 145 -7.66 21.80 -2.80
CA ASP A 145 -7.02 21.24 -3.97
C ASP A 145 -6.00 20.17 -3.53
N MET A 146 -6.08 19.00 -4.14
CA MET A 146 -5.24 17.84 -3.77
C MET A 146 -3.75 18.14 -3.90
N ASN A 147 -3.32 18.76 -5.01
CA ASN A 147 -1.90 19.03 -5.26
C ASN A 147 -1.35 20.06 -4.28
N THR A 148 -2.10 21.14 -4.05
CA THR A 148 -1.76 22.18 -3.08
C THR A 148 -1.66 21.59 -1.68
N ASN A 149 -2.65 20.81 -1.26
CA ASN A 149 -2.71 20.22 0.08
C ASN A 149 -1.55 19.26 0.34
N LEU A 150 -1.27 18.35 -0.58
CA LEU A 150 -0.16 17.40 -0.48
C LEU A 150 1.20 18.13 -0.48
N ARG A 151 1.38 19.10 -1.37
CA ARG A 151 2.61 19.91 -1.43
C ARG A 151 2.88 20.61 -0.10
N MET A 152 1.89 21.29 0.44
CA MET A 152 2.03 22.02 1.69
C MET A 152 2.18 21.09 2.88
N GLY A 153 1.32 20.07 3.00
CA GLY A 153 1.37 19.10 4.11
C GLY A 153 2.69 18.36 4.19
N CYS A 154 3.22 17.86 3.06
CA CYS A 154 4.54 17.21 3.02
C CYS A 154 5.66 18.18 3.40
N THR A 155 5.62 19.44 2.92
CA THR A 155 6.61 20.45 3.25
C THR A 155 6.61 20.77 4.76
N ILE A 156 5.44 20.92 5.36
CA ILE A 156 5.27 21.18 6.80
C ILE A 156 5.76 19.99 7.63
N LEU A 157 5.40 18.76 7.23
CA LEU A 157 5.84 17.56 7.93
C LEU A 157 7.37 17.42 7.88
N LYS A 158 7.99 17.66 6.71
CA LYS A 158 9.46 17.65 6.56
C LYS A 158 10.13 18.73 7.41
N TYR A 159 9.56 19.92 7.47
CA TYR A 159 10.05 20.99 8.33
C TYR A 159 10.12 20.53 9.80
N TYR A 160 9.06 19.89 10.32
CA TYR A 160 9.07 19.37 11.68
C TYR A 160 10.00 18.16 11.86
N MET A 161 10.16 17.30 10.83
CA MET A 161 11.17 16.24 10.85
C MET A 161 12.59 16.78 11.03
N ASN A 162 12.92 17.84 10.30
CA ASN A 162 14.23 18.47 10.41
C ASN A 162 14.41 19.15 11.78
N MET A 163 13.37 19.84 12.28
CA MET A 163 13.37 20.47 13.60
C MET A 163 13.60 19.47 14.73
N GLU A 164 12.99 18.29 14.66
CA GLU A 164 13.11 17.19 15.62
C GLU A 164 14.29 16.25 15.32
N LYS A 165 15.23 16.64 14.46
CA LYS A 165 16.43 15.86 14.12
C LYS A 165 16.09 14.42 13.70
N ASN A 166 15.04 14.27 12.91
CA ASN A 166 14.47 12.99 12.46
C ASN A 166 13.81 12.12 13.57
N ASP A 167 13.49 12.69 14.73
CA ASP A 167 12.55 12.06 15.63
C ASP A 167 11.12 12.14 15.04
N LEU A 168 10.70 11.05 14.42
CA LEU A 168 9.40 10.97 13.77
C LEU A 168 8.22 11.19 14.74
N ARG A 169 8.35 10.72 15.98
CA ARG A 169 7.29 10.88 16.98
C ARG A 169 7.12 12.33 17.40
N GLY A 170 8.22 13.03 17.65
CA GLY A 170 8.24 14.46 17.94
C GLY A 170 7.72 15.28 16.76
N ALA A 171 8.17 14.97 15.55
CA ALA A 171 7.72 15.66 14.33
C ALA A 171 6.21 15.54 14.10
N LEU A 172 5.65 14.34 14.26
CA LEU A 172 4.20 14.09 14.16
C LEU A 172 3.41 14.84 15.25
N ALA A 173 3.94 14.89 16.47
CA ALA A 173 3.32 15.64 17.57
C ALA A 173 3.28 17.15 17.27
N ARG A 174 4.35 17.71 16.68
CA ARG A 174 4.36 19.12 16.23
C ARG A 174 3.40 19.36 15.07
N TYR A 175 3.39 18.47 14.10
CA TYR A 175 2.51 18.56 12.94
C TYR A 175 1.04 18.70 13.36
N ASN A 176 0.61 17.90 14.30
CA ASN A 176 -0.77 17.91 14.82
C ASN A 176 -1.00 18.98 15.91
N GLY A 177 0.02 19.70 16.37
CA GLY A 177 -0.11 20.63 17.48
C GLY A 177 -0.23 19.99 18.86
N SER A 178 0.07 18.69 18.98
CA SER A 178 -0.04 17.92 20.24
C SER A 178 1.30 17.65 20.91
N TYR A 179 2.30 18.52 20.70
CA TYR A 179 3.66 18.36 21.22
C TYR A 179 3.75 18.18 22.74
N GLY A 180 2.78 18.76 23.48
CA GLY A 180 2.67 18.60 24.94
C GLY A 180 1.95 17.31 25.39
N ASP A 181 1.45 16.48 24.47
CA ASP A 181 0.80 15.21 24.83
C ASP A 181 1.82 14.13 25.18
N ILE A 182 2.03 13.91 26.49
CA ILE A 182 2.95 12.90 27.05
C ILE A 182 2.60 11.48 26.55
N LYS A 183 1.34 11.21 26.22
CA LYS A 183 0.90 9.90 25.71
C LYS A 183 1.18 9.71 24.22
N HIS A 184 1.57 10.78 23.53
CA HIS A 184 1.79 10.77 22.09
C HIS A 184 0.63 10.17 21.29
N THR A 185 -0.60 10.49 21.68
CA THR A 185 -1.81 9.84 21.17
C THR A 185 -1.90 9.91 19.65
N TYR A 186 -1.67 11.09 19.08
CA TYR A 186 -1.67 11.27 17.63
C TYR A 186 -0.54 10.51 16.95
N SER A 187 0.70 10.72 17.40
CA SER A 187 1.87 10.07 16.81
C SER A 187 1.73 8.55 16.83
N ASN A 188 1.21 7.97 17.92
CA ASN A 188 0.97 6.54 18.02
C ASN A 188 -0.04 6.06 16.97
N LYS A 189 -1.15 6.79 16.75
CA LYS A 189 -2.14 6.45 15.71
C LYS A 189 -1.51 6.41 14.32
N VAL A 190 -0.71 7.42 13.97
CA VAL A 190 -0.03 7.46 12.65
C VAL A 190 0.98 6.32 12.54
N LEU A 191 1.80 6.07 13.56
CA LEU A 191 2.80 5.01 13.55
C LEU A 191 2.16 3.61 13.49
N ASP A 192 1.02 3.41 14.15
CA ASP A 192 0.26 2.16 14.06
C ASP A 192 -0.37 2.00 12.66
N ALA A 193 -0.92 3.05 12.07
CA ALA A 193 -1.39 3.04 10.69
C ALA A 193 -0.26 2.66 9.72
N LEU A 194 0.86 3.34 9.82
CA LEU A 194 2.05 3.05 9.02
C LEU A 194 2.47 1.58 9.15
N ARG A 195 2.70 1.11 10.36
CA ARG A 195 3.21 -0.23 10.63
C ARG A 195 2.25 -1.34 10.23
N LEU A 196 0.96 -1.19 10.49
CA LEU A 196 -0.03 -2.25 10.34
C LEU A 196 -0.66 -2.29 8.94
N ARG A 197 -0.73 -1.16 8.24
CA ARG A 197 -1.46 -1.05 6.99
C ARG A 197 -0.62 -0.62 5.80
N TRP A 198 0.32 0.30 5.98
CA TRP A 198 1.01 0.94 4.86
C TRP A 198 2.46 0.54 4.68
N HIS A 199 3.10 -0.10 5.68
CA HIS A 199 4.48 -0.55 5.53
C HIS A 199 4.60 -1.57 4.39
N GLN A 200 5.50 -1.32 3.45
CA GLN A 200 5.85 -2.26 2.38
C GLN A 200 6.52 -3.50 3.00
N ARG A 201 6.07 -4.68 2.65
CA ARG A 201 6.60 -5.97 3.15
C ARG A 201 7.64 -6.52 2.22
#